data_7a3077267b8f9b527964b112e2a3fa95
#
_entry.id   7a3077267b8f9b527964b112e2a3fa95
#
_cell.length_a   1.000
_cell.length_b   1.000
_cell.length_c   1.000
_cell.angle_alpha   90.00
_cell.angle_beta   90.00
_cell.angle_gamma   90.00
#
_symmetry.space_group_name_H-M   'P 1'
#
loop_
_entity.id
_entity.type
_entity.pdbx_description
1 polymer ?
#
loop_
_entity_poly.entity_id
_entity_poly.type
_entity_poly.pdbx_seq_one_letter_code
_entity_poly.pdbx_strand_id
1 'polypeptide(L)'
;MHQYITIMKEHEFVLWVIGAKAEQKGKFVYDLPDNVTEIHEVFLDDALKIRENGVRYVRFSPEEECALGEVMDCKSPDWEILFRLYQERKINPMSYLKSEAFLRILETICEERYPYIAFADAFHTIRSMMLPVLYLLGTFVPQADAYHAISTGYGGLLASLGSWKYKKPLMLTEHGIYTREREEEIIRASWVAPAFKKQWIRFFYMLSDVIYKRACRVTCLFTNALKIQEDIGCAPEKCRVIENGVSYERFCEIPLKEEDGWVDIGAVVRLAPIKDIKTMIYAFYELSSRMEHVRLHILGGVDDEEYAKECYDLVKQMELQNIIFTGRVDIQKYMEKLDFTILTSISEGQPLSVLESMAARRPCVCTDVGCCRELLEGKQGDPFGLTGYCVPPMYREGLADAMEKMCLSRNRRLRMGESGRKRVEKYFRHEYMMEKYRKLYREVEEIGRNRI
;
A
#
# COMPACT_ATOMS: atom_id res chain seq x y z
N MET A 1 -5.32 -9.92 -1.16
CA MET A 1 -6.08 -10.65 -0.13
C MET A 1 -7.24 -11.44 -0.71
N HIS A 2 -8.22 -10.87 -1.41
CA HIS A 2 -9.36 -11.60 -1.98
C HIS A 2 -8.95 -12.91 -2.71
N GLN A 3 -7.91 -12.86 -3.54
CA GLN A 3 -7.44 -14.03 -4.30
C GLN A 3 -6.97 -15.18 -3.42
N TYR A 4 -6.23 -14.96 -2.33
CA TYR A 4 -5.85 -16.10 -1.50
C TYR A 4 -6.95 -16.55 -0.56
N ILE A 5 -7.85 -15.71 -0.11
CA ILE A 5 -9.06 -16.17 0.59
C ILE A 5 -9.82 -17.14 -0.31
N THR A 6 -10.06 -16.75 -1.57
CA THR A 6 -10.77 -17.59 -2.55
C THR A 6 -10.10 -18.96 -2.80
N ILE A 7 -8.78 -19.02 -2.76
CA ILE A 7 -8.01 -20.23 -3.08
C ILE A 7 -7.72 -21.10 -1.84
N MET A 8 -7.55 -20.48 -0.65
CA MET A 8 -7.27 -21.21 0.60
C MET A 8 -8.56 -21.71 1.25
N LYS A 9 -9.23 -22.64 0.58
CA LYS A 9 -10.50 -23.24 1.07
C LYS A 9 -10.34 -24.12 2.30
N GLU A 10 -9.10 -24.45 2.66
CA GLU A 10 -8.73 -25.18 3.87
C GLU A 10 -8.82 -24.33 5.15
N HIS A 11 -9.00 -23.01 5.02
CA HIS A 11 -9.13 -22.07 6.13
C HIS A 11 -10.48 -21.34 6.08
N GLU A 12 -11.02 -21.05 7.25
CA GLU A 12 -12.13 -20.13 7.44
C GLU A 12 -11.58 -18.73 7.78
N PHE A 13 -12.15 -17.69 7.18
CA PHE A 13 -11.69 -16.34 7.35
C PHE A 13 -12.74 -15.47 8.03
N VAL A 14 -12.31 -14.77 9.07
CA VAL A 14 -13.05 -13.66 9.67
C VAL A 14 -12.43 -12.36 9.17
N LEU A 15 -13.21 -11.52 8.49
CA LEU A 15 -12.74 -10.22 8.03
C LEU A 15 -12.96 -9.16 9.11
N TRP A 16 -11.88 -8.52 9.54
CA TRP A 16 -11.93 -7.38 10.44
C TRP A 16 -11.50 -6.13 9.68
N VAL A 17 -12.48 -5.33 9.25
CA VAL A 17 -12.33 -4.25 8.29
C VAL A 17 -12.38 -2.91 8.97
N ILE A 18 -11.44 -2.02 8.64
CA ILE A 18 -11.45 -0.62 9.05
C ILE A 18 -11.89 0.23 7.88
N GLY A 19 -12.98 0.96 8.05
CA GLY A 19 -13.48 1.95 7.10
C GLY A 19 -13.31 3.38 7.61
N ALA A 20 -13.22 4.35 6.70
CA ALA A 20 -13.15 5.75 7.07
C ALA A 20 -14.52 6.28 7.55
N LYS A 21 -15.60 5.92 6.84
CA LYS A 21 -16.97 6.43 7.05
C LYS A 21 -17.98 5.30 7.22
N ALA A 22 -18.84 5.41 8.23
CA ALA A 22 -19.90 4.44 8.52
C ALA A 22 -20.92 4.26 7.36
N GLU A 23 -21.04 5.25 6.47
CA GLU A 23 -21.89 5.17 5.27
C GLU A 23 -21.43 4.09 4.27
N GLN A 24 -20.18 3.63 4.40
CA GLN A 24 -19.59 2.55 3.58
C GLN A 24 -19.94 1.15 4.08
N LYS A 25 -20.65 1.04 5.20
CA LYS A 25 -21.01 -0.23 5.84
C LYS A 25 -21.71 -1.17 4.84
N GLY A 26 -21.23 -2.41 4.78
CA GLY A 26 -21.78 -3.47 3.92
C GLY A 26 -21.53 -3.28 2.42
N LYS A 27 -20.78 -2.26 2.00
CA LYS A 27 -20.47 -1.99 0.59
C LYS A 27 -19.14 -2.65 0.21
N PHE A 28 -19.22 -3.86 -0.32
CA PHE A 28 -18.05 -4.60 -0.82
C PHE A 28 -17.96 -4.47 -2.34
N VAL A 29 -16.76 -4.26 -2.86
CA VAL A 29 -16.48 -4.14 -4.30
C VAL A 29 -16.44 -5.52 -4.97
N TYR A 30 -16.11 -6.57 -4.19
CA TYR A 30 -15.97 -7.93 -4.67
C TYR A 30 -16.97 -8.84 -3.97
N ASP A 31 -17.41 -9.87 -4.67
CA ASP A 31 -18.17 -10.98 -4.07
C ASP A 31 -17.29 -11.67 -3.02
N LEU A 32 -17.88 -11.94 -1.87
CA LEU A 32 -17.16 -12.57 -0.77
C LEU A 32 -17.08 -14.08 -1.00
N PRO A 33 -15.90 -14.70 -0.88
CA PRO A 33 -15.75 -16.15 -0.97
C PRO A 33 -16.50 -16.89 0.15
N ASP A 34 -16.98 -18.12 -0.14
CA ASP A 34 -17.78 -18.94 0.77
C ASP A 34 -17.08 -19.27 2.11
N ASN A 35 -15.75 -19.22 2.14
CA ASN A 35 -14.95 -19.46 3.33
C ASN A 35 -14.71 -18.20 4.18
N VAL A 36 -15.38 -17.09 3.88
CA VAL A 36 -15.51 -15.94 4.78
C VAL A 36 -16.74 -16.15 5.64
N THR A 37 -16.53 -16.47 6.92
CA THR A 37 -17.59 -16.85 7.85
C THR A 37 -18.20 -15.66 8.59
N GLU A 38 -17.37 -14.63 8.88
CA GLU A 38 -17.82 -13.46 9.62
C GLU A 38 -17.14 -12.18 9.06
N ILE A 39 -17.83 -11.04 9.22
CA ILE A 39 -17.31 -9.72 8.87
C ILE A 39 -17.59 -8.75 10.01
N HIS A 40 -16.54 -8.17 10.53
CA HIS A 40 -16.60 -7.13 11.55
C HIS A 40 -16.06 -5.82 10.98
N GLU A 41 -16.93 -4.83 10.86
CA GLU A 41 -16.58 -3.52 10.31
C GLU A 41 -16.44 -2.49 11.44
N VAL A 42 -15.36 -1.73 11.45
CA VAL A 42 -15.09 -0.64 12.39
C VAL A 42 -14.85 0.64 11.60
N PHE A 43 -15.54 1.71 11.91
CA PHE A 43 -15.44 2.96 11.18
C PHE A 43 -14.79 4.05 12.03
N LEU A 44 -13.78 4.72 11.47
CA LEU A 44 -13.03 5.75 12.22
C LEU A 44 -13.87 6.99 12.53
N ASP A 45 -14.87 7.30 11.72
CA ASP A 45 -15.79 8.42 11.99
C ASP A 45 -16.72 8.14 13.19
N ASP A 46 -16.93 6.88 13.58
CA ASP A 46 -17.66 6.53 14.79
C ASP A 46 -16.90 6.98 16.06
N ALA A 47 -15.58 7.13 15.98
CA ALA A 47 -14.81 7.72 17.06
C ALA A 47 -15.27 9.16 17.40
N LEU A 48 -15.69 9.92 16.37
CA LEU A 48 -16.20 11.28 16.55
C LEU A 48 -17.62 11.32 17.15
N LYS A 49 -18.35 10.19 17.05
CA LYS A 49 -19.72 10.05 17.55
C LYS A 49 -19.78 9.49 18.97
N ILE A 50 -18.62 9.21 19.59
CA ILE A 50 -18.58 8.71 20.97
C ILE A 50 -19.29 9.71 21.87
N ARG A 51 -20.43 9.29 22.42
CA ARG A 51 -21.24 10.13 23.29
C ARG A 51 -20.51 10.40 24.59
N GLU A 52 -20.63 11.61 25.07
CA GLU A 52 -20.13 12.04 26.37
C GLU A 52 -20.92 11.40 27.55
N ASN A 53 -22.08 10.82 27.25
CA ASN A 53 -22.90 10.10 28.22
C ASN A 53 -22.17 8.85 28.72
N GLY A 54 -21.79 8.85 29.98
CA GLY A 54 -21.02 7.76 30.61
C GLY A 54 -19.51 8.06 30.73
N VAL A 55 -19.06 9.27 30.38
CA VAL A 55 -17.72 9.74 30.77
C VAL A 55 -17.68 9.78 32.31
N ARG A 56 -16.87 8.90 32.87
CA ARG A 56 -16.63 8.84 34.32
C ARG A 56 -15.26 9.44 34.60
N TYR A 57 -15.15 10.07 35.75
CA TYR A 57 -13.83 10.38 36.29
C TYR A 57 -13.08 9.06 36.51
N VAL A 58 -11.95 8.91 35.83
CA VAL A 58 -11.12 7.73 35.91
C VAL A 58 -9.76 8.14 36.48
N ARG A 59 -9.38 7.49 37.55
CA ARG A 59 -8.02 7.60 38.09
C ARG A 59 -7.14 6.62 37.33
N PHE A 60 -6.12 7.13 36.64
CA PHE A 60 -5.09 6.35 35.96
C PHE A 60 -3.96 6.06 36.96
N SER A 61 -3.34 4.88 36.83
CA SER A 61 -2.09 4.60 37.53
C SER A 61 -0.95 5.36 36.89
N PRO A 62 0.19 5.55 37.59
CA PRO A 62 1.38 6.17 36.97
C PRO A 62 1.86 5.47 35.69
N GLU A 63 1.75 4.15 35.63
CA GLU A 63 2.12 3.33 34.46
C GLU A 63 1.14 3.56 33.29
N GLU A 64 -0.17 3.66 33.56
CA GLU A 64 -1.20 3.98 32.58
C GLU A 64 -1.04 5.40 32.04
N GLU A 65 -0.75 6.39 32.90
CA GLU A 65 -0.47 7.76 32.48
C GLU A 65 0.81 7.84 31.63
N CYS A 66 1.86 7.10 32.01
CA CYS A 66 3.08 7.01 31.23
C CYS A 66 2.82 6.46 29.84
N ALA A 67 2.15 5.29 29.72
CA ALA A 67 1.84 4.66 28.44
C ALA A 67 0.95 5.56 27.54
N LEU A 68 -0.06 6.21 28.12
CA LEU A 68 -0.91 7.18 27.39
C LEU A 68 -0.12 8.41 26.95
N GLY A 69 0.78 8.91 27.80
CA GLY A 69 1.68 10.03 27.47
C GLY A 69 2.67 9.70 26.35
N GLU A 70 3.20 8.47 26.35
CA GLU A 70 4.08 8.01 25.27
C GLU A 70 3.36 7.90 23.91
N VAL A 71 2.07 7.52 23.88
CA VAL A 71 1.26 7.60 22.65
C VAL A 71 1.12 9.05 22.19
N MET A 72 0.80 10.00 23.11
CA MET A 72 0.70 11.43 22.77
C MET A 72 2.00 11.98 22.20
N ASP A 73 3.12 11.56 22.74
CA ASP A 73 4.46 11.97 22.34
C ASP A 73 5.03 11.17 21.16
N CYS A 74 4.27 10.20 20.64
CA CYS A 74 4.66 9.29 19.57
C CYS A 74 6.00 8.59 19.86
N LYS A 75 6.16 8.10 21.08
CA LYS A 75 7.28 7.26 21.54
C LYS A 75 6.94 5.78 21.34
N SER A 76 7.50 4.91 22.14
CA SER A 76 7.26 3.45 22.10
C SER A 76 6.50 3.02 23.37
N PRO A 77 5.18 3.21 23.43
CA PRO A 77 4.40 2.93 24.63
C PRO A 77 4.34 1.43 24.94
N ASP A 78 4.13 1.09 26.21
CA ASP A 78 3.72 -0.25 26.58
C ASP A 78 2.26 -0.48 26.13
N TRP A 79 2.13 -1.08 24.95
CA TRP A 79 0.80 -1.38 24.37
C TRP A 79 0.00 -2.37 25.18
N GLU A 80 0.62 -3.25 26.00
CA GLU A 80 -0.13 -4.21 26.81
C GLU A 80 -0.88 -3.54 27.96
N ILE A 81 -0.30 -2.47 28.52
CA ILE A 81 -0.99 -1.63 29.50
C ILE A 81 -2.23 -1.00 28.85
N LEU A 82 -2.09 -0.45 27.64
CA LEU A 82 -3.18 0.17 26.90
C LEU A 82 -4.26 -0.85 26.50
N PHE A 83 -3.86 -2.04 26.06
CA PHE A 83 -4.79 -3.12 25.73
C PHE A 83 -5.61 -3.53 26.96
N ARG A 84 -4.99 -3.73 28.14
CA ARG A 84 -5.70 -4.00 29.39
C ARG A 84 -6.64 -2.87 29.76
N LEU A 85 -6.18 -1.63 29.65
CA LEU A 85 -6.96 -0.44 30.01
C LEU A 85 -8.29 -0.37 29.23
N TYR A 86 -8.27 -0.64 27.92
CA TYR A 86 -9.45 -0.51 27.09
C TYR A 86 -10.26 -1.80 26.94
N GLN A 87 -9.66 -2.98 27.01
CA GLN A 87 -10.36 -4.26 26.88
C GLN A 87 -10.90 -4.80 28.20
N GLU A 88 -10.16 -4.65 29.30
CA GLU A 88 -10.56 -5.20 30.59
C GLU A 88 -11.29 -4.16 31.44
N ARG A 89 -10.72 -2.95 31.61
CA ARG A 89 -11.38 -1.85 32.36
C ARG A 89 -12.46 -1.14 31.53
N LYS A 90 -12.53 -1.34 30.22
CA LYS A 90 -13.54 -0.79 29.29
C LYS A 90 -13.71 0.72 29.41
N ILE A 91 -12.61 1.45 29.46
CA ILE A 91 -12.63 2.90 29.64
C ILE A 91 -13.12 3.57 28.37
N ASN A 92 -14.01 4.55 28.51
CA ASN A 92 -14.42 5.39 27.41
C ASN A 92 -13.24 6.28 26.97
N PRO A 93 -12.90 6.35 25.67
CA PRO A 93 -11.83 7.22 25.16
C PRO A 93 -11.92 8.67 25.66
N MET A 94 -13.14 9.20 25.78
CA MET A 94 -13.36 10.57 26.26
C MET A 94 -13.00 10.75 27.73
N SER A 95 -12.97 9.69 28.56
CA SER A 95 -12.56 9.78 29.96
C SER A 95 -11.09 10.19 30.08
N TYR A 96 -10.21 9.73 29.19
CA TYR A 96 -8.83 10.19 29.15
C TYR A 96 -8.70 11.59 28.52
N LEU A 97 -9.32 11.81 27.38
CA LEU A 97 -9.21 13.09 26.64
C LEU A 97 -9.77 14.30 27.40
N LYS A 98 -10.60 14.05 28.46
CA LYS A 98 -11.13 15.07 29.38
C LYS A 98 -10.45 15.06 30.75
N SER A 99 -9.44 14.26 30.97
CA SER A 99 -8.74 14.14 32.25
C SER A 99 -7.70 15.24 32.45
N GLU A 100 -7.40 15.53 33.70
CA GLU A 100 -6.29 16.40 34.09
C GLU A 100 -4.93 15.81 33.62
N ALA A 101 -4.81 14.48 33.61
CA ALA A 101 -3.63 13.80 33.13
C ALA A 101 -3.34 14.13 31.65
N PHE A 102 -4.37 14.09 30.79
CA PHE A 102 -4.23 14.48 29.38
C PHE A 102 -3.76 15.92 29.24
N LEU A 103 -4.35 16.87 29.97
CA LEU A 103 -4.00 18.29 29.86
C LEU A 103 -2.58 18.55 30.38
N ARG A 104 -2.18 17.96 31.49
CA ARG A 104 -0.83 18.08 32.07
C ARG A 104 0.25 17.54 31.10
N ILE A 105 0.01 16.37 30.51
CA ILE A 105 0.94 15.78 29.55
C ILE A 105 1.02 16.65 28.27
N LEU A 106 -0.13 17.14 27.80
CA LEU A 106 -0.18 18.02 26.64
C LEU A 106 0.58 19.33 26.89
N GLU A 107 0.41 19.94 28.07
CA GLU A 107 1.14 21.14 28.47
C GLU A 107 2.65 20.91 28.40
N THR A 108 3.15 19.82 28.99
CA THR A 108 4.57 19.44 28.91
C THR A 108 5.05 19.30 27.46
N ILE A 109 4.27 18.63 26.59
CA ILE A 109 4.60 18.47 25.15
C ILE A 109 4.63 19.84 24.46
N CYS A 110 3.68 20.73 24.79
CA CYS A 110 3.65 22.09 24.23
C CYS A 110 4.87 22.91 24.63
N GLU A 111 5.24 22.90 25.89
CA GLU A 111 6.41 23.62 26.40
C GLU A 111 7.70 23.13 25.78
N GLU A 112 7.88 21.82 25.68
CA GLU A 112 9.13 21.24 25.15
C GLU A 112 9.27 21.32 23.64
N ARG A 113 8.17 21.20 22.88
CA ARG A 113 8.23 21.02 21.42
C ARG A 113 7.55 22.11 20.61
N TYR A 114 6.56 22.78 21.19
CA TYR A 114 5.69 23.72 20.49
C TYR A 114 5.56 25.08 21.20
N PRO A 115 6.67 25.67 21.72
CA PRO A 115 6.60 26.88 22.55
C PRO A 115 6.02 28.11 21.83
N TYR A 116 5.97 28.06 20.49
CA TYR A 116 5.45 29.18 19.67
C TYR A 116 4.14 28.83 18.96
N ILE A 117 3.53 27.71 19.29
CA ILE A 117 2.26 27.28 18.69
C ILE A 117 1.12 27.50 19.70
N ALA A 118 -0.03 27.94 19.19
CA ALA A 118 -1.20 28.09 20.04
C ALA A 118 -1.58 26.75 20.69
N PHE A 119 -1.83 26.75 22.02
CA PHE A 119 -2.21 25.54 22.76
C PHE A 119 -3.43 24.84 22.15
N ALA A 120 -4.42 25.62 21.65
CA ALA A 120 -5.60 25.07 20.98
C ALA A 120 -5.25 24.24 19.75
N ASP A 121 -4.27 24.65 18.92
CA ASP A 121 -3.85 23.92 17.73
C ASP A 121 -3.17 22.59 18.10
N ALA A 122 -2.31 22.63 19.12
CA ALA A 122 -1.70 21.41 19.68
C ALA A 122 -2.75 20.47 20.28
N PHE A 123 -3.70 21.02 21.05
CA PHE A 123 -4.81 20.26 21.65
C PHE A 123 -5.63 19.54 20.57
N HIS A 124 -6.07 20.25 19.53
CA HIS A 124 -6.89 19.66 18.47
C HIS A 124 -6.09 18.62 17.67
N THR A 125 -4.82 18.88 17.39
CA THR A 125 -3.95 17.94 16.66
C THR A 125 -3.74 16.66 17.45
N ILE A 126 -3.26 16.74 18.70
CA ILE A 126 -3.00 15.57 19.54
C ILE A 126 -4.30 14.79 19.80
N ARG A 127 -5.41 15.49 20.08
CA ARG A 127 -6.72 14.85 20.25
C ARG A 127 -7.14 14.10 18.99
N SER A 128 -6.93 14.65 17.79
CA SER A 128 -7.29 14.01 16.52
C SER A 128 -6.47 12.76 16.24
N MET A 129 -5.22 12.70 16.72
CA MET A 129 -4.38 11.51 16.66
C MET A 129 -4.80 10.45 17.66
N MET A 130 -5.05 10.86 18.89
CA MET A 130 -5.38 9.95 20.01
C MET A 130 -6.75 9.29 19.86
N LEU A 131 -7.77 10.05 19.47
CA LEU A 131 -9.15 9.59 19.50
C LEU A 131 -9.40 8.32 18.68
N PRO A 132 -8.94 8.18 17.43
CA PRO A 132 -9.07 6.95 16.67
C PRO A 132 -8.35 5.76 17.32
N VAL A 133 -7.16 5.96 17.87
CA VAL A 133 -6.38 4.91 18.55
C VAL A 133 -7.16 4.39 19.77
N LEU A 134 -7.57 5.29 20.67
CA LEU A 134 -8.28 4.91 21.88
C LEU A 134 -9.63 4.25 21.58
N TYR A 135 -10.31 4.71 20.53
CA TYR A 135 -11.54 4.09 20.04
C TYR A 135 -11.30 2.65 19.57
N LEU A 136 -10.30 2.44 18.74
CA LEU A 136 -9.94 1.11 18.21
C LEU A 136 -9.56 0.14 19.35
N LEU A 137 -8.85 0.60 20.37
CA LEU A 137 -8.49 -0.22 21.53
C LEU A 137 -9.71 -0.72 22.31
N GLY A 138 -10.82 0.02 22.28
CA GLY A 138 -12.08 -0.34 22.94
C GLY A 138 -13.05 -1.16 22.10
N THR A 139 -12.73 -1.45 20.83
CA THR A 139 -13.65 -2.16 19.92
C THR A 139 -13.76 -3.65 20.24
N PHE A 140 -14.79 -4.28 19.69
CA PHE A 140 -14.92 -5.75 19.71
C PHE A 140 -13.75 -6.39 19.01
N VAL A 141 -13.25 -7.48 19.57
CA VAL A 141 -12.13 -8.24 19.01
C VAL A 141 -12.64 -9.63 18.61
N PRO A 142 -12.69 -9.97 17.32
CA PRO A 142 -13.09 -11.30 16.88
C PRO A 142 -12.05 -12.35 17.31
N GLN A 143 -12.53 -13.52 17.71
CA GLN A 143 -11.65 -14.65 18.06
C GLN A 143 -11.21 -15.38 16.78
N ALA A 144 -9.91 -15.68 16.71
CA ALA A 144 -9.32 -16.43 15.60
C ALA A 144 -8.10 -17.23 16.10
N ASP A 145 -7.69 -18.24 15.34
CA ASP A 145 -6.49 -19.05 15.64
C ASP A 145 -5.20 -18.37 15.23
N ALA A 146 -5.27 -17.45 14.27
CA ALA A 146 -4.17 -16.57 13.86
C ALA A 146 -4.72 -15.23 13.36
N TYR A 147 -3.91 -14.19 13.47
CA TYR A 147 -4.24 -12.86 12.94
C TYR A 147 -3.31 -12.53 11.78
N HIS A 148 -3.88 -12.00 10.70
CA HIS A 148 -3.13 -11.57 9.52
C HIS A 148 -3.49 -10.13 9.17
N ALA A 149 -2.58 -9.20 9.47
CA ALA A 149 -2.69 -7.81 9.00
C ALA A 149 -2.12 -7.65 7.59
N ILE A 150 -2.78 -6.84 6.76
CA ILE A 150 -2.33 -6.53 5.39
C ILE A 150 -1.69 -5.16 5.27
N SER A 151 -1.57 -4.46 6.37
CA SER A 151 -0.84 -3.20 6.52
C SER A 151 -0.50 -2.98 7.98
N THR A 152 0.47 -2.14 8.24
CA THR A 152 0.73 -1.60 9.58
C THR A 152 -0.32 -0.54 9.96
N GLY A 153 -0.02 0.44 10.80
CA GLY A 153 -0.96 1.50 11.21
C GLY A 153 -2.15 0.96 12.00
N TYR A 154 -3.34 1.45 11.71
CA TYR A 154 -4.55 1.04 12.46
C TYR A 154 -4.89 -0.45 12.29
N GLY A 155 -4.67 -1.02 11.10
CA GLY A 155 -4.85 -2.46 10.85
C GLY A 155 -3.90 -3.30 11.69
N GLY A 156 -2.62 -2.91 11.72
CA GLY A 156 -1.60 -3.52 12.55
C GLY A 156 -1.90 -3.42 14.04
N LEU A 157 -2.43 -2.28 14.51
CA LEU A 157 -2.84 -2.08 15.90
C LEU A 157 -3.96 -3.05 16.29
N LEU A 158 -5.02 -3.17 15.48
CA LEU A 158 -6.14 -4.08 15.74
C LEU A 158 -5.69 -5.55 15.75
N ALA A 159 -4.90 -5.96 14.77
CA ALA A 159 -4.36 -7.31 14.71
C ALA A 159 -3.46 -7.62 15.93
N SER A 160 -2.68 -6.63 16.38
CA SER A 160 -1.86 -6.73 17.60
C SER A 160 -2.71 -6.87 18.86
N LEU A 161 -3.82 -6.13 18.94
CA LEU A 161 -4.80 -6.24 20.01
C LEU A 161 -5.44 -7.65 20.05
N GLY A 162 -5.83 -8.19 18.88
CA GLY A 162 -6.39 -9.54 18.76
C GLY A 162 -5.40 -10.62 19.20
N SER A 163 -4.17 -10.54 18.69
CA SER A 163 -3.07 -11.43 19.07
C SER A 163 -2.77 -11.41 20.58
N TRP A 164 -2.80 -10.23 21.19
CA TRP A 164 -2.61 -10.08 22.64
C TRP A 164 -3.76 -10.71 23.43
N LYS A 165 -5.01 -10.39 23.05
CA LYS A 165 -6.20 -10.80 23.79
C LYS A 165 -6.39 -12.32 23.84
N TYR A 166 -6.18 -13.00 22.71
CA TYR A 166 -6.37 -14.44 22.57
C TYR A 166 -5.05 -15.24 22.59
N LYS A 167 -3.90 -14.56 22.77
CA LYS A 167 -2.56 -15.18 22.79
C LYS A 167 -2.28 -16.01 21.53
N LYS A 168 -2.75 -15.52 20.38
CA LYS A 168 -2.61 -16.20 19.08
C LYS A 168 -1.52 -15.56 18.23
N PRO A 169 -0.89 -16.31 17.31
CA PRO A 169 0.15 -15.79 16.44
C PRO A 169 -0.39 -14.69 15.53
N LEU A 170 0.50 -13.76 15.16
CA LEU A 170 0.21 -12.63 14.30
C LEU A 170 1.22 -12.62 13.16
N MET A 171 0.75 -12.43 11.94
CA MET A 171 1.59 -12.13 10.79
C MET A 171 1.16 -10.85 10.09
N LEU A 172 2.10 -10.24 9.38
CA LEU A 172 1.91 -9.01 8.62
C LEU A 172 2.32 -9.24 7.17
N THR A 173 1.51 -8.76 6.23
CA THR A 173 1.89 -8.60 4.83
C THR A 173 1.84 -7.12 4.45
N GLU A 174 2.95 -6.59 3.94
CA GLU A 174 3.00 -5.25 3.36
C GLU A 174 3.20 -5.31 1.86
N HIS A 175 2.25 -4.75 1.11
CA HIS A 175 2.36 -4.59 -0.34
C HIS A 175 3.14 -3.33 -0.74
N GLY A 176 3.17 -2.33 0.11
CA GLY A 176 4.01 -1.13 0.11
C GLY A 176 4.49 -0.87 1.52
N ILE A 177 5.45 0.02 1.72
CA ILE A 177 5.91 0.40 3.06
C ILE A 177 5.01 1.50 3.58
N TYR A 178 4.00 1.12 4.38
CA TYR A 178 2.96 2.00 4.89
C TYR A 178 3.50 3.29 5.53
N THR A 179 4.54 3.20 6.35
CA THR A 179 5.16 4.37 6.99
C THR A 179 5.70 5.37 5.98
N ARG A 180 6.35 4.89 4.90
CA ARG A 180 6.88 5.74 3.82
C ARG A 180 5.76 6.40 3.03
N GLU A 181 4.72 5.66 2.72
CA GLU A 181 3.53 6.18 2.03
C GLU A 181 2.85 7.27 2.86
N ARG A 182 2.67 7.04 4.17
CA ARG A 182 2.11 8.05 5.09
C ARG A 182 3.02 9.27 5.25
N GLU A 183 4.33 9.07 5.32
CA GLU A 183 5.30 10.18 5.38
C GLU A 183 5.17 11.09 4.16
N GLU A 184 5.19 10.52 2.95
CA GLU A 184 5.01 11.28 1.71
C GLU A 184 3.66 12.00 1.64
N GLU A 185 2.59 11.34 2.06
CA GLU A 185 1.26 11.95 2.11
C GLU A 185 1.23 13.13 3.09
N ILE A 186 1.75 12.98 4.30
CA ILE A 186 1.79 14.04 5.32
C ILE A 186 2.66 15.22 4.86
N ILE A 187 3.79 14.96 4.21
CA ILE A 187 4.65 16.03 3.67
C ILE A 187 3.88 16.88 2.66
N ARG A 188 3.06 16.26 1.80
CA ARG A 188 2.27 16.95 0.76
C ARG A 188 0.95 17.51 1.29
N ALA A 189 0.44 17.02 2.41
CA ALA A 189 -0.87 17.37 2.94
C ALA A 189 -0.99 18.86 3.28
N SER A 190 -2.02 19.51 2.74
CA SER A 190 -2.39 20.89 3.06
C SER A 190 -3.20 21.00 4.37
N TRP A 191 -3.90 19.94 4.77
CA TRP A 191 -4.71 19.90 5.99
C TRP A 191 -3.89 19.73 7.28
N VAL A 192 -2.60 19.34 7.17
CA VAL A 192 -1.69 19.25 8.31
C VAL A 192 -0.87 20.53 8.40
N ALA A 193 -1.03 21.25 9.51
CA ALA A 193 -0.20 22.43 9.77
C ALA A 193 1.29 22.06 9.79
N PRO A 194 2.17 22.85 9.17
CA PRO A 194 3.60 22.53 9.00
C PRO A 194 4.30 22.12 10.31
N ALA A 195 3.96 22.78 11.43
CA ALA A 195 4.53 22.50 12.74
C ALA A 195 4.26 21.06 13.24
N PHE A 196 3.15 20.45 12.81
CA PHE A 196 2.74 19.12 13.25
C PHE A 196 3.04 17.98 12.26
N LYS A 197 3.58 18.27 11.06
CA LYS A 197 3.92 17.23 10.08
C LYS A 197 4.84 16.16 10.67
N LYS A 198 5.89 16.57 11.36
CA LYS A 198 6.82 15.65 12.03
C LYS A 198 6.13 14.78 13.09
N GLN A 199 5.16 15.33 13.82
CA GLN A 199 4.40 14.58 14.84
C GLN A 199 3.52 13.52 14.20
N TRP A 200 2.80 13.85 13.12
CA TRP A 200 2.00 12.89 12.36
C TRP A 200 2.84 11.76 11.76
N ILE A 201 4.02 12.07 11.21
CA ILE A 201 4.94 11.06 10.69
C ILE A 201 5.35 10.11 11.82
N ARG A 202 5.84 10.63 12.94
CA ARG A 202 6.23 9.81 14.11
C ARG A 202 5.08 8.96 14.64
N PHE A 203 3.85 9.48 14.59
CA PHE A 203 2.66 8.74 14.98
C PHE A 203 2.45 7.49 14.14
N PHE A 204 2.58 7.56 12.83
CA PHE A 204 2.44 6.38 11.97
C PHE A 204 3.61 5.40 12.12
N TYR A 205 4.82 5.88 12.40
CA TYR A 205 5.95 5.01 12.74
C TYR A 205 5.70 4.25 14.06
N MET A 206 5.19 4.94 15.08
CA MET A 206 4.81 4.32 16.37
C MET A 206 3.73 3.24 16.20
N LEU A 207 2.70 3.49 15.37
CA LEU A 207 1.67 2.48 15.07
C LEU A 207 2.22 1.28 14.28
N SER A 208 3.28 1.46 13.51
CA SER A 208 3.92 0.36 12.79
C SER A 208 4.84 -0.45 13.71
N ASP A 209 5.48 0.19 14.67
CA ASP A 209 6.35 -0.47 15.65
C ASP A 209 5.61 -1.55 16.47
N VAL A 210 4.33 -1.31 16.83
CA VAL A 210 3.56 -2.29 17.62
C VAL A 210 3.40 -3.62 16.90
N ILE A 211 3.11 -3.62 15.61
CA ILE A 211 2.95 -4.86 14.86
C ILE A 211 4.29 -5.50 14.51
N TYR A 212 5.33 -4.74 14.18
CA TYR A 212 6.66 -5.28 13.93
C TYR A 212 7.23 -6.02 15.15
N LYS A 213 7.00 -5.48 16.35
CA LYS A 213 7.42 -6.15 17.60
C LYS A 213 6.61 -7.43 17.85
N ARG A 214 5.32 -7.42 17.59
CA ARG A 214 4.40 -8.52 17.95
C ARG A 214 4.29 -9.61 16.90
N ALA A 215 4.40 -9.27 15.61
CA ALA A 215 4.31 -10.25 14.53
C ALA A 215 5.39 -11.32 14.64
N CYS A 216 5.04 -12.57 14.40
CA CYS A 216 5.97 -13.68 14.28
C CYS A 216 6.56 -13.81 12.88
N ARG A 217 5.84 -13.31 11.87
CA ARG A 217 6.30 -13.22 10.47
C ARG A 217 5.82 -11.92 9.85
N VAL A 218 6.69 -11.33 9.05
CA VAL A 218 6.44 -10.10 8.27
C VAL A 218 6.85 -10.35 6.83
N THR A 219 5.95 -10.10 5.89
CA THR A 219 6.24 -10.30 4.46
C THR A 219 6.24 -8.98 3.70
N CYS A 220 7.08 -8.89 2.69
CA CYS A 220 7.13 -7.82 1.71
C CYS A 220 7.29 -8.40 0.30
N LEU A 221 7.19 -7.55 -0.72
CA LEU A 221 7.17 -7.97 -2.13
C LEU A 221 8.56 -8.14 -2.76
N PHE A 222 9.60 -7.48 -2.24
CA PHE A 222 10.93 -7.47 -2.85
C PHE A 222 12.03 -7.16 -1.85
N THR A 223 13.26 -7.48 -2.19
CA THR A 223 14.41 -7.46 -1.26
C THR A 223 14.70 -6.06 -0.69
N ASN A 224 14.54 -5.00 -1.49
CA ASN A 224 14.78 -3.65 -0.97
C ASN A 224 13.71 -3.22 0.04
N ALA A 225 12.44 -3.64 -0.13
CA ALA A 225 11.39 -3.41 0.86
C ALA A 225 11.70 -4.11 2.19
N LEU A 226 12.27 -5.34 2.15
CA LEU A 226 12.73 -6.04 3.34
C LEU A 226 13.78 -5.22 4.11
N LYS A 227 14.77 -4.66 3.43
CA LYS A 227 15.78 -3.80 4.06
C LYS A 227 15.15 -2.57 4.71
N ILE A 228 14.18 -1.94 4.04
CA ILE A 228 13.46 -0.80 4.62
C ILE A 228 12.69 -1.22 5.87
N GLN A 229 12.04 -2.40 5.88
CA GLN A 229 11.36 -2.93 7.07
C GLN A 229 12.35 -3.12 8.24
N GLU A 230 13.55 -3.63 7.97
CA GLU A 230 14.62 -3.76 8.96
C GLU A 230 15.08 -2.40 9.49
N ASP A 231 15.31 -1.43 8.61
CA ASP A 231 15.72 -0.06 8.96
C ASP A 231 14.72 0.66 9.87
N ILE A 232 13.42 0.37 9.70
CA ILE A 232 12.35 0.95 10.52
C ILE A 232 11.97 0.11 11.76
N GLY A 233 12.74 -0.94 12.05
CA GLY A 233 12.68 -1.67 13.32
C GLY A 233 12.08 -3.07 13.29
N CYS A 234 11.81 -3.63 12.11
CA CYS A 234 11.41 -5.04 12.01
C CYS A 234 12.62 -5.96 12.19
N ALA A 235 12.51 -6.97 13.06
CA ALA A 235 13.60 -7.92 13.27
C ALA A 235 13.83 -8.81 12.03
N PRO A 236 15.08 -8.91 11.52
CA PRO A 236 15.38 -9.57 10.25
C PRO A 236 14.92 -11.03 10.16
N GLU A 237 14.97 -11.76 11.26
CA GLU A 237 14.56 -13.18 11.32
C GLU A 237 13.05 -13.38 11.07
N LYS A 238 12.25 -12.34 11.25
CA LYS A 238 10.82 -12.37 10.96
C LYS A 238 10.50 -12.09 9.50
N CYS A 239 11.37 -11.37 8.80
CA CYS A 239 11.14 -10.86 7.46
C CYS A 239 11.24 -11.96 6.38
N ARG A 240 10.31 -11.94 5.42
CA ARG A 240 10.28 -12.85 4.27
C ARG A 240 9.85 -12.08 3.02
N VAL A 241 10.44 -12.42 1.87
CA VAL A 241 10.01 -11.91 0.58
C VAL A 241 9.03 -12.89 -0.06
N ILE A 242 7.81 -12.42 -0.33
CA ILE A 242 6.81 -13.14 -1.11
C ILE A 242 6.36 -12.21 -2.23
N GLU A 243 6.91 -12.41 -3.42
CA GLU A 243 6.59 -11.61 -4.59
C GLU A 243 5.15 -11.85 -5.04
N ASN A 244 4.55 -10.81 -5.66
CA ASN A 244 3.28 -10.97 -6.35
C ASN A 244 3.39 -11.96 -7.50
N GLY A 245 2.30 -12.69 -7.73
CA GLY A 245 2.12 -13.52 -8.90
C GLY A 245 0.99 -13.02 -9.77
N VAL A 246 1.08 -13.31 -11.07
CA VAL A 246 0.02 -13.03 -12.05
C VAL A 246 -0.55 -14.33 -12.61
N SER A 247 -1.80 -14.29 -13.06
CA SER A 247 -2.45 -15.38 -13.78
C SER A 247 -1.81 -15.51 -15.17
N TYR A 248 -0.66 -16.20 -15.24
CA TYR A 248 0.19 -16.29 -16.42
C TYR A 248 -0.61 -16.76 -17.65
N GLU A 249 -1.44 -17.79 -17.49
CA GLU A 249 -2.24 -18.39 -18.57
C GLU A 249 -3.21 -17.41 -19.22
N ARG A 250 -3.64 -16.39 -18.47
CA ARG A 250 -4.54 -15.36 -19.01
C ARG A 250 -3.85 -14.38 -19.97
N PHE A 251 -2.51 -14.29 -19.92
CA PHE A 251 -1.75 -13.30 -20.67
C PHE A 251 -0.78 -13.90 -21.69
N CYS A 252 -0.26 -15.11 -21.45
CA CYS A 252 0.82 -15.69 -22.25
C CYS A 252 0.41 -16.04 -23.70
N GLU A 253 -0.86 -16.27 -23.96
CA GLU A 253 -1.42 -16.62 -25.27
C GLU A 253 -1.92 -15.40 -26.06
N ILE A 254 -1.89 -14.19 -25.48
CA ILE A 254 -2.33 -12.98 -26.17
C ILE A 254 -1.51 -12.78 -27.44
N PRO A 255 -2.14 -12.65 -28.64
CA PRO A 255 -1.45 -12.45 -29.90
C PRO A 255 -0.58 -11.19 -29.86
N LEU A 256 0.51 -11.21 -30.57
CA LEU A 256 1.29 -9.99 -30.83
C LEU A 256 0.52 -9.08 -31.79
N LYS A 257 0.68 -7.77 -31.60
CA LYS A 257 0.09 -6.78 -32.51
C LYS A 257 0.57 -7.01 -33.95
N GLU A 258 -0.35 -7.00 -34.89
CA GLU A 258 -0.05 -6.99 -36.33
C GLU A 258 0.59 -5.66 -36.74
N GLU A 259 1.45 -5.69 -37.73
CA GLU A 259 2.11 -4.49 -38.24
C GLU A 259 1.12 -3.66 -39.05
N ASP A 260 0.82 -2.47 -38.60
CA ASP A 260 -0.07 -1.49 -39.25
C ASP A 260 0.67 -0.17 -39.57
N GLY A 261 1.99 -0.14 -39.41
CA GLY A 261 2.82 1.05 -39.56
C GLY A 261 2.85 1.97 -38.37
N TRP A 262 2.09 1.67 -37.29
CA TRP A 262 2.06 2.41 -36.05
C TRP A 262 2.71 1.64 -34.91
N VAL A 263 3.30 2.37 -33.98
CA VAL A 263 3.75 1.82 -32.69
C VAL A 263 2.80 2.28 -31.58
N ASP A 264 2.13 1.32 -30.96
CA ASP A 264 1.15 1.55 -29.92
C ASP A 264 1.74 1.29 -28.54
N ILE A 265 1.80 2.34 -27.72
CA ILE A 265 2.34 2.33 -26.35
C ILE A 265 1.16 2.30 -25.38
N GLY A 266 1.12 1.33 -24.47
CA GLY A 266 0.05 1.21 -23.48
C GLY A 266 0.48 1.60 -22.08
N ALA A 267 -0.32 2.36 -21.36
CA ALA A 267 -0.16 2.63 -19.95
C ALA A 267 -1.36 2.07 -19.18
N VAL A 268 -1.17 0.97 -18.46
CA VAL A 268 -2.23 0.36 -17.64
C VAL A 268 -2.16 0.97 -16.24
N VAL A 269 -2.90 2.09 -16.06
CA VAL A 269 -2.80 2.91 -14.84
C VAL A 269 -4.13 3.59 -14.52
N ARG A 270 -4.40 3.82 -13.23
CA ARG A 270 -5.48 4.72 -12.79
C ARG A 270 -5.00 6.17 -12.91
N LEU A 271 -5.92 7.09 -13.23
CA LEU A 271 -5.60 8.52 -13.27
C LEU A 271 -5.53 9.04 -11.82
N ALA A 272 -4.30 9.06 -11.29
CA ALA A 272 -3.97 9.49 -9.93
C ALA A 272 -2.59 10.14 -9.89
N PRO A 273 -2.33 11.12 -9.01
CA PRO A 273 -1.04 11.84 -8.93
C PRO A 273 0.17 10.93 -8.78
N ILE A 274 0.04 9.83 -8.02
CA ILE A 274 1.13 8.87 -7.78
C ILE A 274 1.61 8.15 -9.06
N LYS A 275 0.77 8.11 -10.10
CA LYS A 275 1.09 7.48 -11.40
C LYS A 275 1.82 8.42 -12.36
N ASP A 276 1.91 9.69 -12.02
CA ASP A 276 2.64 10.74 -12.73
C ASP A 276 2.40 10.75 -14.25
N ILE A 277 1.11 10.75 -14.61
CA ILE A 277 0.67 10.75 -16.02
C ILE A 277 1.10 12.03 -16.73
N LYS A 278 1.28 13.14 -16.01
CA LYS A 278 1.77 14.38 -16.61
C LYS A 278 3.19 14.22 -17.18
N THR A 279 4.12 13.61 -16.42
CA THR A 279 5.46 13.28 -16.93
C THR A 279 5.38 12.33 -18.13
N MET A 280 4.45 11.36 -18.13
CA MET A 280 4.20 10.48 -19.28
C MET A 280 3.78 11.27 -20.52
N ILE A 281 2.84 12.21 -20.38
CA ILE A 281 2.36 13.07 -21.48
C ILE A 281 3.51 13.93 -22.01
N TYR A 282 4.32 14.55 -21.14
CA TYR A 282 5.48 15.32 -21.57
C TYR A 282 6.53 14.46 -22.30
N ALA A 283 6.82 13.27 -21.80
CA ALA A 283 7.75 12.35 -22.46
C ALA A 283 7.22 11.88 -23.82
N PHE A 284 5.92 11.63 -23.93
CA PHE A 284 5.29 11.28 -25.20
C PHE A 284 5.27 12.45 -26.20
N TYR A 285 5.10 13.69 -25.74
CA TYR A 285 5.23 14.88 -26.57
C TYR A 285 6.63 14.97 -27.20
N GLU A 286 7.68 14.75 -26.42
CA GLU A 286 9.05 14.72 -26.93
C GLU A 286 9.26 13.58 -27.93
N LEU A 287 8.72 12.38 -27.66
CA LEU A 287 8.75 11.27 -28.59
C LEU A 287 8.02 11.59 -29.90
N SER A 288 6.82 12.17 -29.84
CA SER A 288 6.01 12.48 -31.02
C SER A 288 6.63 13.58 -31.90
N SER A 289 7.51 14.42 -31.34
CA SER A 289 8.30 15.38 -32.12
C SER A 289 9.44 14.74 -32.91
N ARG A 290 9.84 13.52 -32.53
CA ARG A 290 10.92 12.75 -33.16
C ARG A 290 10.41 11.64 -34.09
N MET A 291 9.14 11.18 -33.87
CA MET A 291 8.56 10.02 -34.56
C MET A 291 7.08 10.28 -34.89
N GLU A 292 6.70 10.11 -36.17
CA GLU A 292 5.34 10.44 -36.64
C GLU A 292 4.29 9.37 -36.29
N HIS A 293 4.61 8.10 -36.36
CA HIS A 293 3.66 6.99 -36.25
C HIS A 293 3.68 6.32 -34.87
N VAL A 294 3.42 7.10 -33.82
CA VAL A 294 3.34 6.64 -32.44
C VAL A 294 2.01 7.03 -31.80
N ARG A 295 1.43 6.13 -31.00
CA ARG A 295 0.20 6.39 -30.22
C ARG A 295 0.40 5.98 -28.78
N LEU A 296 -0.13 6.76 -27.85
CA LEU A 296 -0.15 6.47 -26.43
C LEU A 296 -1.59 6.17 -25.98
N HIS A 297 -1.79 4.99 -25.40
CA HIS A 297 -3.08 4.55 -24.89
C HIS A 297 -3.01 4.51 -23.36
N ILE A 298 -3.82 5.31 -22.67
CA ILE A 298 -3.93 5.37 -21.23
C ILE A 298 -5.15 4.59 -20.79
N LEU A 299 -4.94 3.39 -20.22
CA LEU A 299 -5.95 2.39 -19.90
C LEU A 299 -6.19 2.37 -18.39
N GLY A 300 -7.32 2.89 -17.95
CA GLY A 300 -7.72 2.86 -16.55
C GLY A 300 -8.75 3.91 -16.20
N GLY A 301 -9.38 3.73 -15.06
CA GLY A 301 -10.39 4.66 -14.56
C GLY A 301 -9.79 5.89 -13.88
N VAL A 302 -10.64 6.88 -13.68
CA VAL A 302 -10.33 8.07 -12.87
C VAL A 302 -10.41 7.69 -11.40
N ASP A 303 -9.37 8.04 -10.66
CA ASP A 303 -9.25 7.85 -9.21
C ASP A 303 -9.27 9.23 -8.50
N ASP A 304 -8.73 10.24 -9.19
CA ASP A 304 -8.71 11.64 -8.78
C ASP A 304 -9.21 12.52 -9.95
N GLU A 305 -10.39 13.10 -9.79
CA GLU A 305 -11.07 13.88 -10.84
C GLU A 305 -10.33 15.17 -11.18
N GLU A 306 -9.74 15.85 -10.18
CA GLU A 306 -8.99 17.09 -10.40
C GLU A 306 -7.73 16.81 -11.21
N TYR A 307 -6.96 15.79 -10.80
CA TYR A 307 -5.78 15.35 -11.51
C TYR A 307 -6.08 14.85 -12.93
N ALA A 308 -7.15 14.10 -13.11
CA ALA A 308 -7.58 13.65 -14.44
C ALA A 308 -7.89 14.83 -15.36
N LYS A 309 -8.62 15.84 -14.86
CA LYS A 309 -8.90 17.07 -15.58
C LYS A 309 -7.61 17.78 -16.00
N GLU A 310 -6.64 17.92 -15.08
CA GLU A 310 -5.34 18.51 -15.39
C GLU A 310 -4.60 17.75 -16.50
N CYS A 311 -4.68 16.40 -16.53
CA CYS A 311 -4.08 15.59 -17.57
C CYS A 311 -4.79 15.82 -18.94
N TYR A 312 -6.12 15.88 -18.98
CA TYR A 312 -6.85 16.17 -20.21
C TYR A 312 -6.56 17.58 -20.75
N ASP A 313 -6.54 18.57 -19.86
CA ASP A 313 -6.23 19.96 -20.22
C ASP A 313 -4.79 20.09 -20.76
N LEU A 314 -3.84 19.35 -20.17
CA LEU A 314 -2.45 19.31 -20.64
C LEU A 314 -2.34 18.75 -22.06
N VAL A 315 -3.01 17.63 -22.38
CA VAL A 315 -3.04 17.04 -23.73
C VAL A 315 -3.61 18.04 -24.73
N LYS A 316 -4.68 18.74 -24.37
CA LYS A 316 -5.31 19.76 -25.21
C LYS A 316 -4.39 20.97 -25.43
N GLN A 317 -3.72 21.47 -24.40
CA GLN A 317 -2.80 22.60 -24.47
C GLN A 317 -1.58 22.31 -25.36
N MET A 318 -1.13 21.04 -25.35
CA MET A 318 -0.01 20.58 -26.17
C MET A 318 -0.43 20.13 -27.58
N GLU A 319 -1.72 20.24 -27.92
CA GLU A 319 -2.30 19.85 -29.21
C GLU A 319 -1.96 18.40 -29.64
N LEU A 320 -1.83 17.48 -28.67
CA LEU A 320 -1.49 16.08 -28.93
C LEU A 320 -2.71 15.29 -29.43
N GLN A 321 -2.63 14.81 -30.67
CA GLN A 321 -3.73 14.07 -31.30
C GLN A 321 -3.65 12.55 -31.09
N ASN A 322 -2.48 12.04 -30.74
CA ASN A 322 -2.19 10.61 -30.68
C ASN A 322 -2.16 10.06 -29.23
N ILE A 323 -2.82 10.72 -28.28
CA ILE A 323 -3.06 10.21 -26.94
C ILE A 323 -4.53 9.81 -26.79
N ILE A 324 -4.75 8.57 -26.36
CA ILE A 324 -6.07 7.96 -26.26
C ILE A 324 -6.32 7.59 -24.80
N PHE A 325 -7.26 8.27 -24.14
CA PHE A 325 -7.76 7.87 -22.83
C PHE A 325 -8.92 6.90 -23.03
N THR A 326 -8.72 5.63 -22.67
CA THR A 326 -9.73 4.59 -22.93
C THR A 326 -10.74 4.43 -21.81
N GLY A 327 -10.47 4.98 -20.63
CA GLY A 327 -11.20 4.59 -19.43
C GLY A 327 -10.94 3.14 -19.04
N ARG A 328 -11.85 2.54 -18.28
CA ARG A 328 -11.75 1.12 -17.89
C ARG A 328 -12.09 0.23 -19.08
N VAL A 329 -11.16 -0.65 -19.43
CA VAL A 329 -11.28 -1.62 -20.52
C VAL A 329 -10.88 -3.03 -20.07
N ASP A 330 -11.25 -4.03 -20.85
CA ASP A 330 -10.69 -5.36 -20.69
C ASP A 330 -9.22 -5.37 -21.15
N ILE A 331 -8.33 -5.42 -20.19
CA ILE A 331 -6.88 -5.32 -20.43
C ILE A 331 -6.38 -6.47 -21.31
N GLN A 332 -6.91 -7.69 -21.17
CA GLN A 332 -6.49 -8.83 -21.98
C GLN A 332 -6.76 -8.58 -23.47
N LYS A 333 -7.98 -8.16 -23.79
CA LYS A 333 -8.35 -7.86 -25.18
C LYS A 333 -7.64 -6.62 -25.71
N TYR A 334 -7.35 -5.63 -24.84
CA TYR A 334 -6.70 -4.43 -25.29
C TYR A 334 -5.19 -4.63 -25.53
N MET A 335 -4.57 -5.54 -24.78
CA MET A 335 -3.14 -5.85 -24.90
C MET A 335 -2.74 -6.33 -26.31
N GLU A 336 -3.67 -6.92 -27.08
CA GLU A 336 -3.43 -7.33 -28.48
C GLU A 336 -3.05 -6.14 -29.39
N LYS A 337 -3.50 -4.93 -29.04
CA LYS A 337 -3.29 -3.69 -29.81
C LYS A 337 -1.97 -2.99 -29.47
N LEU A 338 -1.24 -3.47 -28.46
CA LEU A 338 -0.08 -2.77 -27.92
C LEU A 338 1.24 -3.44 -28.36
N ASP A 339 2.22 -2.62 -28.67
CA ASP A 339 3.59 -3.04 -28.95
C ASP A 339 4.44 -3.17 -27.70
N PHE A 340 4.30 -2.24 -26.77
CA PHE A 340 4.98 -2.24 -25.48
C PHE A 340 4.21 -1.37 -24.46
N THR A 341 4.62 -1.40 -23.20
CA THR A 341 3.95 -0.63 -22.15
C THR A 341 4.87 0.37 -21.47
N ILE A 342 4.27 1.39 -20.84
CA ILE A 342 4.97 2.39 -20.03
C ILE A 342 4.33 2.52 -18.65
N LEU A 343 5.16 2.73 -17.61
CA LEU A 343 4.78 3.04 -16.25
C LEU A 343 5.66 4.17 -15.71
N THR A 344 5.05 5.30 -15.33
CA THR A 344 5.78 6.51 -14.88
C THR A 344 5.60 6.82 -13.41
N SER A 345 5.11 5.88 -12.64
CA SER A 345 4.78 6.08 -11.23
C SER A 345 5.95 6.65 -10.42
N ILE A 346 5.61 7.49 -9.44
CA ILE A 346 6.57 8.06 -8.49
C ILE A 346 6.93 7.04 -7.40
N SER A 347 5.99 6.16 -7.06
CA SER A 347 6.17 5.10 -6.08
C SER A 347 5.38 3.86 -6.47
N GLU A 348 5.98 2.70 -6.32
CA GLU A 348 5.40 1.37 -6.52
C GLU A 348 5.98 0.39 -5.50
N GLY A 349 5.25 -0.68 -5.24
CA GLY A 349 5.82 -1.87 -4.63
C GLY A 349 6.31 -2.82 -5.73
N GLN A 350 5.44 -3.72 -6.15
CA GLN A 350 5.64 -4.58 -7.31
C GLN A 350 4.43 -4.45 -8.24
N PRO A 351 4.56 -3.70 -9.34
CA PRO A 351 3.43 -3.37 -10.20
C PRO A 351 2.95 -4.58 -10.99
N LEU A 352 1.69 -4.99 -10.77
CA LEU A 352 1.06 -6.10 -11.49
C LEU A 352 0.96 -5.79 -12.99
N SER A 353 0.71 -4.55 -13.38
CA SER A 353 0.62 -4.14 -14.79
C SER A 353 1.92 -4.42 -15.57
N VAL A 354 3.08 -4.31 -14.92
CA VAL A 354 4.38 -4.68 -15.53
C VAL A 354 4.49 -6.20 -15.68
N LEU A 355 4.12 -6.98 -14.66
CA LEU A 355 4.13 -8.44 -14.73
C LEU A 355 3.15 -8.97 -15.79
N GLU A 356 1.95 -8.40 -15.88
CA GLU A 356 0.94 -8.73 -16.89
C GLU A 356 1.43 -8.41 -18.30
N SER A 357 2.07 -7.25 -18.46
CA SER A 357 2.69 -6.83 -19.74
C SER A 357 3.80 -7.79 -20.16
N MET A 358 4.70 -8.15 -19.24
CA MET A 358 5.77 -9.11 -19.47
C MET A 358 5.22 -10.50 -19.85
N ALA A 359 4.18 -10.98 -19.13
CA ALA A 359 3.51 -12.24 -19.44
C ALA A 359 2.92 -12.23 -20.86
N ALA A 360 2.37 -11.09 -21.29
CA ALA A 360 1.83 -10.88 -22.62
C ALA A 360 2.89 -10.59 -23.70
N ARG A 361 4.18 -10.76 -23.43
CA ARG A 361 5.29 -10.46 -24.33
C ARG A 361 5.38 -8.99 -24.76
N ARG A 362 4.89 -8.06 -23.94
CA ARG A 362 5.08 -6.62 -24.14
C ARG A 362 6.20 -6.15 -23.23
N PRO A 363 7.35 -5.72 -23.79
CA PRO A 363 8.38 -5.12 -22.97
C PRO A 363 7.90 -3.83 -22.34
N CYS A 364 8.56 -3.38 -21.26
CA CYS A 364 8.12 -2.20 -20.54
C CYS A 364 9.18 -1.10 -20.50
N VAL A 365 8.73 0.15 -20.49
CA VAL A 365 9.53 1.30 -20.07
C VAL A 365 8.97 1.74 -18.72
N CYS A 366 9.77 1.69 -17.65
CA CYS A 366 9.31 1.99 -16.32
C CYS A 366 10.18 3.03 -15.63
N THR A 367 9.61 3.75 -14.69
CA THR A 367 10.41 4.48 -13.69
C THR A 367 11.06 3.49 -12.72
N ASP A 368 12.25 3.86 -12.21
CA ASP A 368 13.04 3.05 -11.27
C ASP A 368 12.51 3.22 -9.84
N VAL A 369 11.37 2.61 -9.60
CA VAL A 369 10.66 2.63 -8.31
C VAL A 369 10.28 1.22 -7.88
N GLY A 370 10.24 0.98 -6.58
CA GLY A 370 9.93 -0.35 -6.04
C GLY A 370 10.88 -1.42 -6.56
N CYS A 371 10.32 -2.47 -7.16
CA CYS A 371 11.11 -3.53 -7.80
C CYS A 371 11.15 -3.45 -9.33
N CYS A 372 10.76 -2.34 -9.96
CA CYS A 372 10.70 -2.23 -11.42
C CYS A 372 12.03 -2.60 -12.09
N ARG A 373 13.16 -2.15 -11.54
CA ARG A 373 14.49 -2.52 -12.06
C ARG A 373 14.74 -4.03 -11.98
N GLU A 374 14.44 -4.67 -10.83
CA GLU A 374 14.59 -6.13 -10.68
C GLU A 374 13.69 -6.90 -11.67
N LEU A 375 12.49 -6.40 -11.96
CA LEU A 375 11.59 -7.01 -12.93
C LEU A 375 12.15 -6.92 -14.35
N LEU A 376 12.71 -5.77 -14.75
CA LEU A 376 13.13 -5.53 -16.12
C LEU A 376 14.55 -6.02 -16.41
N GLU A 377 15.47 -5.94 -15.46
CA GLU A 377 16.86 -6.35 -15.63
C GLU A 377 17.12 -7.79 -15.15
N GLY A 378 16.27 -8.29 -14.22
CA GLY A 378 16.45 -9.58 -13.55
C GLY A 378 17.31 -9.46 -12.28
N LYS A 379 17.21 -10.46 -11.41
CA LYS A 379 18.11 -10.62 -10.26
C LYS A 379 19.43 -11.22 -10.68
N GLN A 380 20.43 -11.14 -9.80
CA GLN A 380 21.74 -11.80 -10.08
C GLN A 380 21.54 -13.30 -10.38
N GLY A 381 22.07 -13.73 -11.53
CA GLY A 381 21.92 -15.09 -12.03
C GLY A 381 20.65 -15.34 -12.84
N ASP A 382 19.84 -14.32 -13.13
CA ASP A 382 18.71 -14.44 -14.06
C ASP A 382 19.21 -14.68 -15.50
N PRO A 383 18.78 -15.76 -16.19
CA PRO A 383 19.32 -16.12 -17.50
C PRO A 383 18.62 -15.42 -18.67
N PHE A 384 17.53 -14.66 -18.45
CA PHE A 384 16.64 -14.21 -19.53
C PHE A 384 17.06 -12.88 -20.17
N GLY A 385 17.87 -12.07 -19.48
CA GLY A 385 18.31 -10.76 -19.97
C GLY A 385 17.26 -9.66 -19.83
N LEU A 386 17.45 -8.55 -20.54
CA LEU A 386 16.59 -7.38 -20.41
C LEU A 386 15.18 -7.61 -20.96
N THR A 387 14.17 -7.11 -20.24
CA THR A 387 12.76 -7.15 -20.62
C THR A 387 12.16 -5.75 -20.81
N GLY A 388 12.99 -4.71 -20.69
CA GLY A 388 12.57 -3.33 -20.81
C GLY A 388 13.67 -2.36 -20.41
N TYR A 389 13.27 -1.11 -20.16
CA TYR A 389 14.15 -0.05 -19.70
C TYR A 389 13.64 0.59 -18.42
N CYS A 390 14.55 0.82 -17.47
CA CYS A 390 14.30 1.57 -16.25
C CYS A 390 14.91 2.97 -16.33
N VAL A 391 14.14 3.98 -15.94
CA VAL A 391 14.52 5.40 -16.00
C VAL A 391 14.24 6.04 -14.64
N PRO A 392 15.04 6.99 -14.15
CA PRO A 392 14.71 7.70 -12.91
C PRO A 392 13.30 8.31 -12.95
N PRO A 393 12.55 8.34 -11.83
CA PRO A 393 11.22 8.96 -11.80
C PRO A 393 11.31 10.46 -12.14
N MET A 394 10.24 11.01 -12.72
CA MET A 394 10.10 12.41 -13.14
C MET A 394 11.13 12.88 -14.21
N TYR A 395 11.86 11.96 -14.83
CA TYR A 395 12.86 12.27 -15.86
C TYR A 395 12.27 12.05 -17.26
N ARG A 396 11.58 13.07 -17.79
CA ARG A 396 10.82 13.02 -19.05
C ARG A 396 11.71 12.72 -20.28
N GLU A 397 12.89 13.34 -20.39
CA GLU A 397 13.81 13.12 -21.52
C GLU A 397 14.28 11.67 -21.55
N GLY A 398 14.66 11.09 -20.40
CA GLY A 398 15.06 9.69 -20.31
C GLY A 398 13.94 8.72 -20.66
N LEU A 399 12.68 9.04 -20.31
CA LEU A 399 11.51 8.27 -20.71
C LEU A 399 11.28 8.35 -22.22
N ALA A 400 11.39 9.55 -22.82
CA ALA A 400 11.29 9.75 -24.27
C ALA A 400 12.36 8.94 -25.03
N ASP A 401 13.62 9.00 -24.59
CA ASP A 401 14.73 8.25 -25.16
C ASP A 401 14.53 6.73 -25.05
N ALA A 402 14.02 6.25 -23.92
CA ALA A 402 13.74 4.83 -23.72
C ALA A 402 12.57 4.35 -24.61
N MET A 403 11.51 5.14 -24.74
CA MET A 403 10.41 4.87 -25.67
C MET A 403 10.90 4.88 -27.13
N GLU A 404 11.72 5.86 -27.54
CA GLU A 404 12.29 5.93 -28.88
C GLU A 404 13.10 4.67 -29.22
N LYS A 405 13.97 4.22 -28.30
CA LYS A 405 14.71 2.96 -28.46
C LYS A 405 13.78 1.75 -28.64
N MET A 406 12.64 1.72 -27.98
CA MET A 406 11.61 0.68 -28.18
C MET A 406 10.94 0.81 -29.55
N CYS A 407 10.59 2.02 -29.96
CA CYS A 407 9.93 2.27 -31.25
C CYS A 407 10.81 1.88 -32.47
N LEU A 408 12.07 2.22 -32.42
CA LEU A 408 13.03 2.02 -33.56
C LEU A 408 13.27 0.54 -33.93
N SER A 409 12.96 -0.44 -33.11
CA SER A 409 13.29 -1.85 -33.40
C SER A 409 12.25 -2.84 -32.90
N ARG A 410 11.42 -3.33 -33.81
CA ARG A 410 10.48 -4.42 -33.55
C ARG A 410 11.18 -5.68 -33.04
N ASN A 411 12.31 -6.05 -33.63
CA ASN A 411 13.08 -7.22 -33.20
C ASN A 411 13.57 -7.10 -31.75
N ARG A 412 13.88 -5.88 -31.30
CA ARG A 412 14.23 -5.62 -29.91
C ARG A 412 13.00 -5.85 -29.01
N ARG A 413 11.84 -5.27 -29.37
CA ARG A 413 10.59 -5.48 -28.63
C ARG A 413 10.25 -6.96 -28.50
N LEU A 414 10.33 -7.72 -29.58
CA LEU A 414 10.04 -9.16 -29.60
C LEU A 414 10.99 -9.95 -28.69
N ARG A 415 12.30 -9.69 -28.76
CA ARG A 415 13.28 -10.36 -27.88
C ARG A 415 13.06 -10.03 -26.41
N MET A 416 12.89 -8.76 -26.09
CA MET A 416 12.64 -8.33 -24.70
C MET A 416 11.30 -8.86 -24.19
N GLY A 417 10.26 -8.87 -25.02
CA GLY A 417 8.95 -9.43 -24.68
C GLY A 417 9.04 -10.92 -24.37
N GLU A 418 9.76 -11.70 -25.19
CA GLU A 418 9.95 -13.13 -24.93
C GLU A 418 10.78 -13.40 -23.67
N SER A 419 11.80 -12.58 -23.40
CA SER A 419 12.54 -12.62 -22.13
C SER A 419 11.63 -12.36 -20.94
N GLY A 420 10.74 -11.37 -21.07
CA GLY A 420 9.74 -11.03 -20.03
C GLY A 420 8.78 -12.17 -19.76
N ARG A 421 8.20 -12.78 -20.80
CA ARG A 421 7.31 -13.93 -20.69
C ARG A 421 7.97 -15.08 -19.93
N LYS A 422 9.19 -15.46 -20.32
CA LYS A 422 9.95 -16.55 -19.67
C LYS A 422 10.27 -16.24 -18.20
N ARG A 423 10.59 -15.00 -17.88
CA ARG A 423 10.85 -14.56 -16.50
C ARG A 423 9.59 -14.69 -15.64
N VAL A 424 8.44 -14.22 -16.15
CA VAL A 424 7.15 -14.34 -15.41
C VAL A 424 6.77 -15.81 -15.24
N GLU A 425 6.89 -16.61 -16.31
CA GLU A 425 6.60 -18.04 -16.26
C GLU A 425 7.40 -18.76 -15.17
N LYS A 426 8.67 -18.43 -15.04
CA LYS A 426 9.58 -19.10 -14.07
C LYS A 426 9.44 -18.60 -12.65
N TYR A 427 9.16 -17.31 -12.42
CA TYR A 427 9.29 -16.72 -11.09
C TYR A 427 8.02 -16.09 -10.54
N PHE A 428 7.08 -15.63 -11.40
CA PHE A 428 5.99 -14.76 -10.98
C PHE A 428 4.61 -15.29 -11.34
N ARG A 429 4.45 -16.62 -11.41
CA ARG A 429 3.13 -17.23 -11.55
C ARG A 429 2.36 -17.12 -10.26
N HIS A 430 1.05 -16.94 -10.37
CA HIS A 430 0.16 -16.83 -9.21
C HIS A 430 0.25 -18.05 -8.28
N GLU A 431 0.38 -19.26 -8.84
CA GLU A 431 0.49 -20.50 -8.11
C GLU A 431 1.71 -20.52 -7.17
N TYR A 432 2.86 -19.97 -7.60
CA TYR A 432 4.08 -19.88 -6.78
C TYR A 432 3.92 -18.95 -5.58
N MET A 433 3.26 -17.81 -5.80
CA MET A 433 2.91 -16.91 -4.71
C MET A 433 2.01 -17.62 -3.69
N MET A 434 0.97 -18.33 -4.17
CA MET A 434 0.03 -19.04 -3.31
C MET A 434 0.69 -20.16 -2.51
N GLU A 435 1.62 -20.91 -3.11
CA GLU A 435 2.39 -21.95 -2.42
C GLU A 435 3.25 -21.35 -1.29
N LYS A 436 3.92 -20.22 -1.54
CA LYS A 436 4.69 -19.49 -0.53
C LYS A 436 3.79 -19.04 0.64
N TYR A 437 2.57 -18.54 0.37
CA TYR A 437 1.62 -18.18 1.41
C TYR A 437 1.10 -19.40 2.19
N ARG A 438 0.75 -20.49 1.53
CA ARG A 438 0.37 -21.74 2.23
C ARG A 438 1.46 -22.24 3.17
N LYS A 439 2.72 -22.18 2.73
CA LYS A 439 3.86 -22.51 3.59
C LYS A 439 3.96 -21.56 4.79
N LEU A 440 3.78 -20.26 4.56
CA LEU A 440 3.80 -19.24 5.61
C LEU A 440 2.69 -19.49 6.64
N TYR A 441 1.45 -19.78 6.22
CA TYR A 441 0.34 -20.08 7.12
C TYR A 441 0.63 -21.30 8.00
N ARG A 442 1.16 -22.39 7.43
CA ARG A 442 1.57 -23.58 8.19
C ARG A 442 2.64 -23.25 9.23
N GLU A 443 3.64 -22.46 8.85
CA GLU A 443 4.69 -22.00 9.78
C GLU A 443 4.09 -21.18 10.94
N VAL A 444 3.14 -20.31 10.67
CA VAL A 444 2.45 -19.49 11.68
C VAL A 444 1.59 -20.37 12.60
N GLU A 445 0.90 -21.37 12.09
CA GLU A 445 0.14 -22.35 12.89
C GLU A 445 1.06 -23.14 13.83
N GLU A 446 2.22 -23.61 13.34
CA GLU A 446 3.22 -24.32 14.16
C GLU A 446 3.74 -23.44 15.30
N ILE A 447 4.04 -22.17 15.00
CA ILE A 447 4.44 -21.19 16.02
C ILE A 447 3.33 -21.00 17.07
N GLY A 448 2.07 -20.98 16.65
CA GLY A 448 0.92 -20.87 17.53
C GLY A 448 0.77 -22.07 18.48
N ARG A 449 0.96 -23.27 17.95
CA ARG A 449 0.90 -24.52 18.75
C ARG A 449 2.01 -24.62 19.79
N ASN A 450 3.22 -24.14 19.47
CA ASN A 450 4.36 -24.18 20.36
C ASN A 450 4.35 -23.09 21.46
N ARG A 451 3.43 -22.14 21.42
CA ARG A 451 3.24 -21.09 22.44
C ARG A 451 2.20 -21.44 23.49
N ILE A 452 1.45 -22.55 23.30
CA ILE A 452 0.50 -23.11 24.25
C ILE A 452 1.22 -24.13 25.12
#